data_cdf20651e0e824c438376ce655885da3
#
_entry.id   cdf20651e0e824c438376ce655885da3
#
_cell.length_a   1.000
_cell.length_b   1.000
_cell.length_c   1.000
_cell.angle_alpha   90.00
_cell.angle_beta   90.00
_cell.angle_gamma   90.00
#
_symmetry.space_group_name_H-M   'P 1'
#
loop_
_entity.id
_entity.type
_entity.pdbx_description
1 polymer ?
#
loop_
_entity_poly.entity_id
_entity_poly.type
_entity_poly.pdbx_seq_one_letter_code
_entity_poly.pdbx_strand_id
1 'polypeptide(L)'
;FGEHVEIGPGCVIGPHVKLGDRTRLIAHVFIESHTEIGKDNTVFPFAGLGGTPQDLSYRGEPTKLVIGDNNVIREHATLHRGTVRGRAVTTIGDNCLIMG
;
A
#
# COMPACT_ATOMS: atom_id res chain seq x y z
N PHE A 1 7.51 -1.20 -12.15
CA PHE A 1 7.93 -0.22 -11.13
C PHE A 1 8.51 1.01 -11.80
N GLY A 2 8.44 2.16 -11.12
CA GLY A 2 9.05 3.39 -11.62
C GLY A 2 10.57 3.39 -11.49
N GLU A 3 11.18 4.58 -11.66
CA GLU A 3 12.62 4.75 -11.59
C GLU A 3 13.06 4.94 -10.15
N HIS A 4 14.26 4.44 -9.85
CA HIS A 4 14.88 4.59 -8.53
C HIS A 4 14.03 4.07 -7.37
N VAL A 5 13.22 3.05 -7.62
CA VAL A 5 12.46 2.39 -6.56
C VAL A 5 13.43 1.53 -5.73
N GLU A 6 13.36 1.66 -4.41
CA GLU A 6 14.19 0.88 -3.49
C GLU A 6 13.30 -0.12 -2.75
N ILE A 7 13.68 -1.38 -2.80
CA ILE A 7 12.96 -2.45 -2.11
C ILE A 7 13.98 -3.17 -1.23
N GLY A 8 13.87 -2.98 0.08
CA GLY A 8 14.79 -3.57 1.03
C GLY A 8 14.54 -5.06 1.27
N PRO A 9 15.33 -5.67 2.15
CA PRO A 9 15.25 -7.11 2.39
C PRO A 9 13.95 -7.50 3.08
N GLY A 10 13.48 -8.71 2.80
CA GLY A 10 12.31 -9.26 3.46
C GLY A 10 10.97 -8.68 3.00
N CYS A 11 10.96 -7.84 1.97
CA CYS A 11 9.72 -7.32 1.43
C CYS A 11 9.00 -8.38 0.60
N VAL A 12 7.69 -8.46 0.75
CA VAL A 12 6.86 -9.37 -0.04
C VAL A 12 5.87 -8.52 -0.82
N ILE A 13 5.90 -8.66 -2.14
CA ILE A 13 5.06 -7.86 -3.03
C ILE A 13 4.23 -8.82 -3.87
N GLY A 14 2.92 -8.76 -3.72
CA GLY A 14 2.00 -9.60 -4.47
C GLY A 14 1.77 -9.09 -5.90
N PRO A 15 0.86 -9.74 -6.63
CA PRO A 15 0.55 -9.35 -8.00
C PRO A 15 -0.24 -8.03 -8.06
N HIS A 16 -0.21 -7.39 -9.25
CA HIS A 16 -0.98 -6.16 -9.49
C HIS A 16 -0.61 -5.02 -8.54
N VAL A 17 0.67 -4.87 -8.27
CA VAL A 17 1.20 -3.77 -7.44
C VAL A 17 2.02 -2.84 -8.34
N LYS A 18 1.78 -1.53 -8.20
CA LYS A 18 2.52 -0.50 -8.92
C LYS A 18 3.20 0.42 -7.91
N LEU A 19 4.49 0.68 -8.12
CA LEU A 19 5.26 1.60 -7.28
C LEU A 19 5.79 2.72 -8.16
N GLY A 20 5.50 3.96 -7.77
CA GLY A 20 5.98 5.14 -8.50
C GLY A 20 7.45 5.44 -8.23
N ASP A 21 7.95 6.47 -8.91
CA ASP A 21 9.36 6.81 -8.86
C ASP A 21 9.82 7.16 -7.44
N ARG A 22 11.02 6.71 -7.10
CA ARG A 22 11.70 7.02 -5.83
C ARG A 22 10.91 6.60 -4.58
N THR A 23 9.94 5.71 -4.73
CA THR A 23 9.26 5.13 -3.57
C THR A 23 10.19 4.10 -2.93
N ARG A 24 10.26 4.11 -1.61
CA ARG A 24 11.19 3.29 -0.86
C ARG A 24 10.47 2.40 0.13
N LEU A 25 10.67 1.10 0.00
CA LEU A 25 10.24 0.10 1.00
C LEU A 25 11.48 -0.29 1.79
N ILE A 26 11.52 0.10 3.08
CA ILE A 26 12.78 -0.03 3.83
C ILE A 26 13.15 -1.48 4.07
N ALA A 27 12.27 -2.25 4.68
CA ALA A 27 12.50 -3.68 4.91
C ALA A 27 11.20 -4.31 5.43
N HIS A 28 11.04 -5.61 5.18
CA HIS A 28 9.91 -6.38 5.72
C HIS A 28 8.56 -5.71 5.52
N VAL A 29 8.35 -5.05 4.39
CA VAL A 29 7.07 -4.45 4.02
C VAL A 29 6.25 -5.49 3.27
N PHE A 30 5.00 -5.61 3.62
CA PHE A 30 4.09 -6.59 3.03
C PHE A 30 3.06 -5.87 2.17
N ILE A 31 3.09 -6.08 0.87
CA ILE A 31 2.08 -5.53 -0.04
C ILE A 31 1.38 -6.70 -0.70
N GLU A 32 0.10 -6.93 -0.38
CA GLU A 32 -0.57 -8.13 -0.86
C GLU A 32 -0.89 -8.07 -2.35
N SER A 33 -1.75 -7.16 -2.77
CA SER A 33 -2.09 -7.06 -4.19
C SER A 33 -2.97 -5.85 -4.44
N HIS A 34 -3.23 -5.55 -5.73
CA HIS A 34 -4.16 -4.49 -6.14
C HIS A 34 -3.88 -3.16 -5.44
N THR A 35 -2.60 -2.79 -5.36
CA THR A 35 -2.16 -1.59 -4.67
C THR A 35 -1.35 -0.73 -5.64
N GLU A 36 -1.68 0.56 -5.70
CA GLU A 36 -0.93 1.54 -6.49
C GLU A 36 -0.36 2.57 -5.54
N ILE A 37 0.95 2.74 -5.58
CA ILE A 37 1.66 3.69 -4.73
C ILE A 37 2.34 4.69 -5.65
N GLY A 38 2.11 5.98 -5.39
CA GLY A 38 2.71 7.06 -6.17
C GLY A 38 4.21 7.18 -5.91
N LYS A 39 4.74 8.37 -6.15
CA LYS A 39 6.17 8.63 -6.07
C LYS A 39 6.58 9.20 -4.72
N ASP A 40 7.87 9.07 -4.41
CA ASP A 40 8.49 9.69 -3.23
C ASP A 40 7.86 9.27 -1.89
N ASN A 41 7.29 8.07 -1.84
CA ASN A 41 6.77 7.53 -0.59
C ASN A 41 7.85 6.75 0.15
N THR A 42 7.78 6.73 1.48
CA THR A 42 8.66 5.92 2.31
C THR A 42 7.80 5.02 3.18
N VAL A 43 8.02 3.72 3.10
CA VAL A 43 7.29 2.73 3.88
C VAL A 43 8.26 2.04 4.84
N PHE A 44 7.99 2.17 6.12
CA PHE A 44 8.84 1.65 7.18
C PHE A 44 8.58 0.16 7.42
N PRO A 45 9.50 -0.52 8.11
CA PRO A 45 9.39 -1.98 8.30
C PRO A 45 8.09 -2.41 8.97
N PHE A 46 7.63 -3.60 8.60
CA PHE A 46 6.46 -4.25 9.17
C PHE A 46 5.14 -3.53 8.88
N ALA A 47 5.10 -2.66 7.88
CA ALA A 47 3.83 -2.13 7.39
C ALA A 47 3.15 -3.14 6.48
N GLY A 48 1.84 -3.21 6.53
CA GLY A 48 1.03 -4.07 5.66
C GLY A 48 0.11 -3.24 4.78
N LEU A 49 0.23 -3.41 3.48
CA LEU A 49 -0.54 -2.63 2.50
C LEU A 49 -1.35 -3.56 1.59
N GLY A 50 -2.53 -3.11 1.23
CA GLY A 50 -3.34 -3.83 0.24
C GLY A 50 -3.95 -5.13 0.73
N GLY A 51 -4.09 -5.29 2.03
CA GLY A 51 -4.77 -6.45 2.57
C GLY A 51 -6.24 -6.51 2.18
N THR A 52 -6.84 -7.69 2.30
CA THR A 52 -8.26 -7.81 2.01
C THR A 52 -9.08 -6.98 3.00
N PRO A 53 -10.21 -6.41 2.55
CA PRO A 53 -11.07 -5.66 3.45
C PRO A 53 -11.55 -6.51 4.63
N GLN A 54 -11.71 -5.85 5.77
CA GLN A 54 -12.21 -6.53 6.97
C GLN A 54 -13.73 -6.51 7.08
N ASP A 55 -14.41 -6.31 5.98
CA ASP A 55 -15.86 -6.33 5.91
C ASP A 55 -16.34 -7.77 5.76
N LEU A 56 -17.24 -8.20 6.62
CA LEU A 56 -17.78 -9.55 6.59
C LEU A 56 -18.54 -9.86 5.30
N SER A 57 -18.95 -8.83 4.57
CA SER A 57 -19.64 -9.03 3.29
C SER A 57 -18.68 -9.15 2.10
N TYR A 58 -17.39 -9.00 2.32
CA TYR A 58 -16.41 -9.10 1.24
C TYR A 58 -16.35 -10.53 0.71
N ARG A 59 -16.44 -10.68 -0.61
CA ARG A 59 -16.48 -11.99 -1.26
C ARG A 59 -15.45 -12.13 -2.37
N GLY A 60 -14.34 -11.39 -2.29
CA GLY A 60 -13.30 -11.46 -3.30
C GLY A 60 -13.55 -10.56 -4.51
N GLU A 61 -14.47 -9.61 -4.42
CA GLU A 61 -14.73 -8.66 -5.49
C GLU A 61 -13.50 -7.77 -5.75
N PRO A 62 -13.34 -7.23 -6.97
CA PRO A 62 -12.19 -6.38 -7.27
C PRO A 62 -12.22 -5.08 -6.46
N THR A 63 -11.24 -4.94 -5.60
CA THR A 63 -11.04 -3.73 -4.80
C THR A 63 -9.57 -3.35 -4.90
N LYS A 64 -9.24 -2.10 -4.58
CA LYS A 64 -7.83 -1.69 -4.60
C LYS A 64 -7.52 -0.60 -3.58
N LEU A 65 -6.23 -0.45 -3.32
CA LEU A 65 -5.68 0.61 -2.49
C LEU A 65 -4.85 1.53 -3.38
N VAL A 66 -5.10 2.83 -3.30
CA VAL A 66 -4.34 3.83 -4.05
C VAL A 66 -3.71 4.80 -3.06
N ILE A 67 -2.40 4.94 -3.13
CA ILE A 67 -1.63 5.84 -2.26
C ILE A 67 -0.98 6.89 -3.16
N GLY A 68 -1.17 8.16 -2.82
CA GLY A 68 -0.59 9.26 -3.59
C GLY A 68 0.91 9.43 -3.37
N ASP A 69 1.40 10.67 -3.37
CA ASP A 69 2.81 10.98 -3.37
C ASP A 69 3.27 11.55 -2.03
N ASN A 70 4.57 11.39 -1.73
CA ASN A 70 5.22 12.00 -0.57
C ASN A 70 4.60 11.60 0.77
N ASN A 71 4.15 10.37 0.89
CA ASN A 71 3.61 9.87 2.14
C ASN A 71 4.69 9.14 2.95
N VAL A 72 4.55 9.17 4.26
CA VAL A 72 5.39 8.38 5.17
C VAL A 72 4.47 7.39 5.89
N ILE A 73 4.71 6.11 5.67
CA ILE A 73 3.92 5.05 6.29
C ILE A 73 4.82 4.36 7.30
N ARG A 74 4.49 4.55 8.58
CA ARG A 74 5.34 4.11 9.68
C ARG A 74 5.18 2.62 9.97
N GLU A 75 6.01 2.16 10.89
CA GLU A 75 6.04 0.74 11.30
C GLU A 75 4.68 0.29 11.81
N HIS A 76 4.32 -0.93 11.44
CA HIS A 76 3.08 -1.60 11.86
C HIS A 76 1.79 -0.92 11.37
N ALA A 77 1.87 0.07 10.49
CA ALA A 77 0.68 0.61 9.87
C ALA A 77 0.03 -0.45 8.98
N THR A 78 -1.29 -0.48 8.95
CA THR A 78 -2.03 -1.39 8.08
C THR A 78 -3.05 -0.62 7.27
N LEU A 79 -2.99 -0.81 5.94
CA LEU A 79 -3.91 -0.18 5.02
C LEU A 79 -4.59 -1.28 4.20
N HIS A 80 -5.91 -1.37 4.28
CA HIS A 80 -6.67 -2.38 3.57
C HIS A 80 -7.27 -1.84 2.28
N ARG A 81 -7.54 -2.73 1.33
CA ARG A 81 -8.26 -2.35 0.12
C ARG A 81 -9.70 -1.99 0.46
N GLY A 82 -10.35 -1.20 -0.39
CA GLY A 82 -11.74 -0.81 -0.17
C GLY A 82 -12.71 -1.99 -0.22
N THR A 83 -13.94 -1.76 0.21
CA THR A 83 -14.99 -2.76 0.15
C THR A 83 -16.03 -2.40 -0.90
N VAL A 84 -16.75 -3.41 -1.38
CA VAL A 84 -17.79 -3.19 -2.39
C VAL A 84 -18.98 -2.43 -1.82
N ARG A 85 -19.29 -2.61 -0.56
CA ARG A 85 -20.41 -1.93 0.09
C ARG A 85 -20.17 -0.46 0.32
N GLY A 86 -18.94 -0.09 0.58
CA GLY A 86 -18.56 1.30 0.72
C GLY A 86 -17.90 1.77 -0.56
N ARG A 87 -16.58 1.95 -0.51
CA ARG A 87 -15.80 2.33 -1.67
C ARG A 87 -15.00 1.13 -2.13
N ALA A 88 -15.11 0.78 -3.41
CA ALA A 88 -14.29 -0.28 -3.98
C ALA A 88 -12.80 0.11 -4.02
N VAL A 89 -12.48 1.37 -3.77
CA VAL A 89 -11.11 1.90 -3.75
C VAL A 89 -10.89 2.63 -2.44
N THR A 90 -9.83 2.28 -1.73
CA THR A 90 -9.34 3.07 -0.60
C THR A 90 -8.26 4.00 -1.13
N THR A 91 -8.39 5.30 -0.87
CA THR A 91 -7.47 6.32 -1.39
C THR A 91 -6.81 7.06 -0.25
N ILE A 92 -5.48 7.11 -0.28
CA ILE A 92 -4.67 7.94 0.60
C ILE A 92 -4.09 9.06 -0.25
N GLY A 93 -4.26 10.30 0.19
CA GLY A 93 -3.78 11.46 -0.55
C GLY A 93 -2.27 11.62 -0.49
N ASP A 94 -1.82 12.86 -0.63
CA ASP A 94 -0.39 13.20 -0.66
C ASP A 94 0.04 13.78 0.68
N ASN A 95 1.35 13.70 0.95
CA ASN A 95 1.99 14.35 2.09
C ASN A 95 1.39 13.94 3.45
N CYS A 96 0.95 12.70 3.56
CA CYS A 96 0.36 12.17 4.80
C CYS A 96 1.41 11.43 5.63
N LEU A 97 1.22 11.46 6.93
CA LEU A 97 1.99 10.61 7.86
C LEU A 97 1.01 9.60 8.46
N ILE A 98 1.26 8.33 8.20
CA ILE A 98 0.38 7.25 8.66
C ILE A 98 1.11 6.45 9.71
N MET A 99 0.54 6.45 10.93
CA MET A 99 1.13 5.77 12.07
C MET A 99 0.48 4.41 12.28
N GLY A 100 1.25 3.50 12.79
CA GLY A 100 0.75 2.17 13.12
C GLY A 100 0.02 2.10 14.44
#